data_527ca94b4b31677c99efb886a77abf06
#
_entry.id   527ca94b4b31677c99efb886a77abf06
#
_cell.length_a   1.000
_cell.length_b   1.000
_cell.length_c   1.000
_cell.angle_alpha   90.00
_cell.angle_beta   90.00
_cell.angle_gamma   90.00
#
_symmetry.space_group_name_H-M   'P 1'
#
loop_
_entity.id
_entity.type
_entity.pdbx_description
1 polymer ?
#
loop_
_entity_poly.entity_id
_entity_poly.type
_entity_poly.pdbx_seq_one_letter_code
_entity_poly.pdbx_strand_id
1 'polypeptide(L)' 'MNLDPRQVEVIDDAMAEVMRRLTPAQKIANAHSMWRYARQRVDAAVRWQHPDWNDRDVQQEISRRMLSGSG' A
#
# COMPACT_ATOMS: atom_id res chain seq x y z
N MET A 1 -6.29 -6.87 -20.18
CA MET A 1 -7.58 -7.46 -19.74
C MET A 1 -8.55 -6.33 -19.48
N ASN A 2 -9.67 -6.35 -20.20
CA ASN A 2 -10.68 -5.29 -20.07
C ASN A 2 -11.77 -5.76 -19.11
N LEU A 3 -11.90 -5.07 -17.98
CA LEU A 3 -12.98 -5.33 -17.04
C LEU A 3 -14.21 -4.51 -17.46
N ASP A 4 -15.36 -5.17 -17.44
CA ASP A 4 -16.62 -4.49 -17.62
C ASP A 4 -16.82 -3.49 -16.47
N PRO A 5 -17.21 -2.23 -16.75
CA PRO A 5 -17.47 -1.26 -15.68
C PRO A 5 -18.45 -1.75 -14.61
N ARG A 6 -19.41 -2.61 -15.01
CA ARG A 6 -20.34 -3.22 -14.06
C ARG A 6 -19.66 -4.15 -13.07
N GLN A 7 -18.64 -4.88 -13.52
CA GLN A 7 -17.85 -5.75 -12.65
C GLN A 7 -17.03 -4.95 -11.64
N VAL A 8 -16.50 -3.82 -12.07
CA VAL A 8 -15.76 -2.91 -11.19
C VAL A 8 -16.67 -2.36 -10.10
N GLU A 9 -17.89 -1.95 -10.45
CA GLU A 9 -18.86 -1.45 -9.48
C GLU A 9 -19.24 -2.52 -8.45
N VAL A 10 -19.44 -3.75 -8.91
CA VAL A 10 -19.79 -4.88 -8.02
C VAL A 10 -18.64 -5.17 -7.06
N ILE A 11 -17.39 -5.14 -7.54
CA ILE A 11 -16.21 -5.35 -6.71
C ILE A 11 -16.12 -4.24 -5.66
N ASP A 12 -16.34 -2.98 -6.03
CA ASP A 12 -16.31 -1.85 -5.13
C ASP A 12 -17.40 -1.97 -4.06
N ASP A 13 -18.61 -2.37 -4.44
CA ASP A 13 -19.71 -2.56 -3.50
C ASP A 13 -19.41 -3.68 -2.52
N ALA A 14 -18.88 -4.81 -3.02
CA ALA A 14 -18.51 -5.94 -2.18
C ALA A 14 -17.41 -5.54 -1.20
N MET A 15 -16.41 -4.79 -1.65
CA MET A 15 -15.33 -4.33 -0.81
C MET A 15 -15.84 -3.35 0.26
N ALA A 16 -16.72 -2.43 -0.12
CA ALA A 16 -17.33 -1.49 0.83
C ALA A 16 -18.11 -2.24 1.91
N GLU A 17 -18.83 -3.29 1.53
CA GLU A 17 -19.58 -4.11 2.48
C GLU A 17 -18.65 -4.83 3.45
N VAL A 18 -17.56 -5.40 2.96
CA VAL A 18 -16.54 -6.05 3.80
C VAL A 18 -15.97 -5.04 4.79
N MET A 19 -15.62 -3.85 4.32
CA MET A 19 -15.04 -2.81 5.17
C MET A 19 -16.02 -2.35 6.25
N ARG A 20 -17.31 -2.29 5.96
CA ARG A 20 -18.32 -1.89 6.94
C ARG A 20 -18.49 -2.91 8.06
N ARG A 21 -18.20 -4.19 7.80
CA ARG A 21 -18.33 -5.26 8.78
C ARG A 21 -17.13 -5.38 9.70
N LEU A 22 -16.02 -4.68 9.39
CA LEU A 22 -14.83 -4.75 10.21
C LEU A 22 -15.02 -3.97 11.51
N THR A 23 -14.54 -4.54 12.61
CA THR A 23 -14.44 -3.80 13.88
C THR A 23 -13.38 -2.71 13.75
N PRO A 24 -13.39 -1.67 14.62
CA PRO A 24 -12.33 -0.66 14.61
C PRO A 24 -10.93 -1.26 14.73
N ALA A 25 -10.75 -2.28 15.58
CA ALA A 25 -9.46 -2.96 15.72
C ALA A 25 -9.04 -3.66 14.43
N GLN A 26 -9.99 -4.31 13.76
CA GLN A 26 -9.72 -4.95 12.47
C GLN A 26 -9.37 -3.94 11.39
N LYS A 27 -10.03 -2.77 11.38
CA LYS A 27 -9.71 -1.70 10.43
C LYS A 27 -8.30 -1.18 10.63
N ILE A 28 -7.88 -1.00 11.87
CA ILE A 28 -6.52 -0.55 12.19
C ILE A 28 -5.50 -1.60 11.77
N ALA A 29 -5.74 -2.87 12.10
CA ALA A 29 -4.85 -3.96 11.72
C ALA A 29 -4.72 -4.08 10.20
N ASN A 30 -5.83 -3.94 9.49
CA ASN A 30 -5.85 -4.01 8.04
C ASN A 30 -5.06 -2.84 7.42
N ALA A 31 -5.26 -1.63 7.93
CA ALA A 31 -4.52 -0.45 7.49
C ALA A 31 -3.02 -0.61 7.73
N HIS A 32 -2.65 -1.16 8.90
CA HIS A 32 -1.26 -1.43 9.23
C HIS A 32 -0.63 -2.43 8.27
N SER A 33 -1.34 -3.51 7.94
CA SER A 33 -0.87 -4.51 6.99
C SER A 33 -0.68 -3.92 5.58
N MET A 34 -1.61 -3.08 5.15
CA MET A 34 -1.51 -2.40 3.86
C MET A 34 -0.31 -1.45 3.82
N TRP A 35 -0.09 -0.73 4.92
CA TRP A 35 1.05 0.18 5.03
C TRP A 35 2.38 -0.59 4.95
N ARG A 36 2.48 -1.71 5.66
CA ARG A 36 3.68 -2.56 5.62
C ARG A 36 3.93 -3.09 4.22
N TYR A 37 2.87 -3.52 3.53
CA TYR A 37 2.99 -4.00 2.17
C TYR A 37 3.49 -2.90 1.22
N ALA A 38 2.90 -1.70 1.33
CA ALA A 38 3.34 -0.56 0.53
C ALA A 38 4.81 -0.22 0.81
N ARG A 39 5.22 -0.24 2.08
CA ARG A 39 6.60 0.01 2.47
C ARG A 39 7.56 -1.01 1.85
N GLN A 40 7.19 -2.28 1.84
CA GLN A 40 8.01 -3.33 1.22
C GLN A 40 8.20 -3.10 -0.27
N ARG A 41 7.17 -2.65 -0.95
CA ARG A 41 7.26 -2.35 -2.38
C ARG A 41 8.15 -1.15 -2.66
N VAL A 42 8.05 -0.12 -1.85
CA VAL A 42 8.91 1.05 -1.97
C VAL A 42 10.37 0.67 -1.69
N ASP A 43 10.60 -0.15 -0.66
CA ASP A 43 11.93 -0.67 -0.32
C ASP A 43 12.56 -1.36 -1.54
N ALA A 44 11.84 -2.30 -2.13
CA ALA A 44 12.32 -3.04 -3.29
C ALA A 44 12.65 -2.10 -4.46
N ALA A 45 11.79 -1.11 -4.71
CA ALA A 45 11.99 -0.15 -5.79
C ALA A 45 13.24 0.71 -5.54
N VAL A 46 13.43 1.19 -4.32
CA VAL A 46 14.59 2.02 -3.96
C VAL A 46 15.88 1.23 -4.13
N ARG A 47 15.91 -0.02 -3.64
CA ARG A 47 17.10 -0.86 -3.76
C ARG A 47 17.41 -1.20 -5.20
N TRP A 48 16.40 -1.37 -6.02
CA TRP A 48 16.58 -1.63 -7.44
C TRP A 48 17.14 -0.41 -8.17
N GLN A 49 16.65 0.78 -7.82
CA GLN A 49 17.08 2.04 -8.43
C GLN A 49 18.47 2.48 -7.95
N HIS A 50 18.83 2.11 -6.71
CA HIS A 50 20.08 2.54 -6.07
C HIS A 50 20.79 1.35 -5.44
N PRO A 51 21.31 0.42 -6.28
CA PRO A 51 21.92 -0.80 -5.74
C PRO A 51 23.20 -0.57 -4.95
N ASP A 52 23.83 0.61 -5.10
CA ASP A 52 25.05 0.99 -4.41
C ASP A 52 24.82 1.73 -3.09
N TRP A 53 23.54 2.04 -2.77
CA TRP A 53 23.23 2.73 -1.54
C TRP A 53 23.34 1.78 -0.33
N ASN A 54 23.80 2.33 0.79
CA ASN A 54 23.77 1.59 2.04
C ASN A 54 22.35 1.55 2.62
N ASP A 55 22.18 0.72 3.65
CA ASP A 55 20.86 0.52 4.24
C ASP A 55 20.27 1.81 4.81
N ARG A 56 21.11 2.65 5.41
CA ARG A 56 20.68 3.92 6.00
C ARG A 56 20.08 4.84 4.94
N ASP A 57 20.76 4.99 3.81
CA ASP A 57 20.29 5.85 2.72
C ASP A 57 18.98 5.32 2.13
N VAL A 58 18.88 4.00 1.99
CA VAL A 58 17.66 3.34 1.52
C VAL A 58 16.51 3.64 2.47
N GLN A 59 16.71 3.49 3.78
CA GLN A 59 15.66 3.72 4.76
C GLN A 59 15.20 5.18 4.78
N GLN A 60 16.12 6.12 4.62
CA GLN A 60 15.77 7.54 4.54
C GLN A 60 14.89 7.82 3.31
N GLU A 61 15.23 7.26 2.17
CA GLU A 61 14.44 7.44 0.95
C GLU A 61 13.07 6.79 1.06
N ILE A 62 12.98 5.60 1.67
CA ILE A 62 11.70 4.94 1.92
C ILE A 62 10.80 5.85 2.76
N SER A 63 11.34 6.38 3.85
CA SER A 63 10.59 7.27 4.74
C SER A 63 10.11 8.51 4.01
N ARG A 64 10.96 9.11 3.19
CA ARG A 64 10.60 10.28 2.41
C ARG A 64 9.43 9.99 1.46
N ARG A 65 9.50 8.87 0.74
CA ARG A 65 8.46 8.48 -0.21
C ARG A 65 7.15 8.15 0.49
N MET A 66 7.22 7.47 1.63
CA MET A 66 6.02 7.10 2.38
C MET A 66 5.30 8.33 2.96
N LEU A 67 6.07 9.35 3.40
CA LEU A 67 5.48 10.57 3.95
C LEU A 67 4.90 11.48 2.87
N SER A 68 5.48 11.50 1.70
CA SER A 68 5.04 12.37 0.59
C SER A 68 4.28 11.61 -0.49
N GLY A 69 4.19 10.31 -0.39
CA GLY A 69 3.72 9.45 -1.46
C GLY A 69 2.24 9.51 -1.74
N SER A 70 1.47 10.11 -0.86
CA SER A 70 0.04 10.28 -1.04
C SER A 70 -0.32 11.53 -1.85
N GLY A 71 0.70 12.29 -2.21
CA GLY A 71 0.52 13.52 -2.98
C GLY A 71 0.21 13.31 -4.43
#